data_ee3b8dcd27562f2bf49425b5235140fd
#
_entry.id   ee3b8dcd27562f2bf49425b5235140fd
#
_cell.length_a   1.000
_cell.length_b   1.000
_cell.length_c   1.000
_cell.angle_alpha   90.00
_cell.angle_beta   90.00
_cell.angle_gamma   90.00
#
_symmetry.space_group_name_H-M   'P 1'
#
loop_
_entity.id
_entity.type
_entity.pdbx_description
1 polymer ?
#
loop_
_entity_poly.entity_id
_entity_poly.type
_entity_poly.pdbx_seq_one_letter_code
_entity_poly.pdbx_strand_id
1 'polypeptide(L)'
;IRSVDFLEEDELERLLDIPFDVSTGLIALRDKAILELLFSSGMRVSEIANLKIDNINLKRDEFTVRGKGNKPRIVFFSSTAKDALKTYLSKRKDTSPFMFISHDRAKKGRSDMAITPRSIQRMVEKYSSAAGITKHITPHTLRHTFATDLLLSGADIRSVQSMLGHASITTTQIYTHITNNQMKDVYKKFHGKKREV
;
A
#
# COMPACT_ATOMS: atom_id res chain seq x y z
N ILE A 1 5.84 16.23 21.83
CA ILE A 1 6.21 15.13 20.92
C ILE A 1 4.88 14.54 20.45
N ARG A 2 4.48 14.78 19.19
CA ARG A 2 3.32 14.08 18.61
C ARG A 2 3.71 12.61 18.49
N SER A 3 3.10 11.74 19.29
CA SER A 3 3.18 10.31 19.03
C SER A 3 2.60 10.05 17.65
N VAL A 4 3.37 9.45 16.78
CA VAL A 4 2.85 9.04 15.47
C VAL A 4 2.12 7.74 15.72
N ASP A 5 0.79 7.76 15.61
CA ASP A 5 -0.04 6.58 15.80
C ASP A 5 0.28 5.54 14.73
N PHE A 6 0.43 4.30 15.14
CA PHE A 6 0.46 3.14 14.25
C PHE A 6 -0.65 2.17 14.65
N LEU A 7 -0.99 1.28 13.75
CA LEU A 7 -2.00 0.26 14.00
C LEU A 7 -1.39 -0.93 14.74
N GLU A 8 -2.05 -1.33 15.81
CA GLU A 8 -1.79 -2.62 16.44
C GLU A 8 -2.26 -3.77 15.50
N GLU A 9 -1.78 -4.97 15.73
CA GLU A 9 -2.04 -6.12 14.87
C GLU A 9 -3.54 -6.40 14.66
N ASP A 10 -4.31 -6.41 15.74
CA ASP A 10 -5.76 -6.61 15.70
C ASP A 10 -6.52 -5.46 15.03
N GLU A 11 -6.08 -4.22 15.21
CA GLU A 11 -6.63 -3.05 14.51
C GLU A 11 -6.38 -3.13 13.01
N LEU A 12 -5.16 -3.54 12.64
CA LEU A 12 -4.77 -3.71 11.24
C LEU A 12 -5.61 -4.80 10.56
N GLU A 13 -5.76 -5.96 11.18
CA GLU A 13 -6.56 -7.06 10.64
C GLU A 13 -8.02 -6.62 10.42
N ARG A 14 -8.65 -5.99 11.43
CA ARG A 14 -10.01 -5.45 11.27
C ARG A 14 -10.11 -4.45 10.13
N LEU A 15 -9.13 -3.53 10.00
CA LEU A 15 -9.13 -2.55 8.92
C LEU A 15 -9.00 -3.20 7.54
N LEU A 16 -8.18 -4.22 7.41
CA LEU A 16 -7.95 -4.88 6.14
C LEU A 16 -9.13 -5.74 5.69
N ASP A 17 -9.95 -6.26 6.61
CA ASP A 17 -11.08 -7.14 6.29
C ASP A 17 -12.43 -6.42 6.16
N ILE A 18 -12.58 -5.28 6.81
CA ILE A 18 -13.83 -4.51 6.85
C ILE A 18 -14.41 -4.07 5.48
N PRO A 19 -13.66 -3.94 4.37
CA PRO A 19 -14.23 -3.53 3.10
C PRO A 19 -15.41 -4.36 2.62
N PHE A 20 -15.43 -5.66 2.90
CA PHE A 20 -16.50 -6.55 2.47
C PHE A 20 -17.78 -6.43 3.32
N ASP A 21 -17.66 -5.93 4.55
CA ASP A 21 -18.82 -5.69 5.44
C ASP A 21 -19.50 -4.35 5.14
N VAL A 22 -18.73 -3.37 4.66
CA VAL A 22 -19.16 -1.97 4.47
C VAL A 22 -19.49 -1.63 3.02
N SER A 23 -18.87 -2.32 2.07
CA SER A 23 -19.02 -2.07 0.65
C SER A 23 -19.24 -3.37 -0.12
N THR A 24 -19.70 -3.27 -1.36
CA THR A 24 -20.02 -4.43 -2.19
C THR A 24 -19.38 -4.35 -3.58
N GLY A 25 -19.30 -5.48 -4.28
CA GLY A 25 -18.88 -5.57 -5.67
C GLY A 25 -17.47 -5.03 -5.92
N LEU A 26 -17.29 -4.33 -7.05
CA LEU A 26 -15.99 -3.80 -7.45
C LEU A 26 -15.39 -2.79 -6.46
N ILE A 27 -16.23 -2.04 -5.74
CA ILE A 27 -15.75 -1.07 -4.75
C ILE A 27 -15.09 -1.79 -3.59
N ALA A 28 -15.71 -2.83 -3.04
CA ALA A 28 -15.12 -3.61 -1.95
C ALA A 28 -13.80 -4.27 -2.37
N LEU A 29 -13.76 -4.87 -3.56
CA LEU A 29 -12.56 -5.50 -4.10
C LEU A 29 -11.42 -4.49 -4.33
N ARG A 30 -11.74 -3.32 -4.90
CA ARG A 30 -10.78 -2.23 -5.08
C ARG A 30 -10.21 -1.76 -3.75
N ASP A 31 -11.09 -1.50 -2.79
CA ASP A 31 -10.71 -0.92 -1.51
C ASP A 31 -9.88 -1.91 -0.68
N LYS A 32 -10.23 -3.19 -0.70
CA LYS A 32 -9.41 -4.27 -0.13
C LYS A 32 -8.02 -4.28 -0.77
N ALA A 33 -7.93 -4.25 -2.09
CA ALA A 33 -6.65 -4.25 -2.79
C ALA A 33 -5.80 -3.00 -2.49
N ILE A 34 -6.42 -1.82 -2.35
CA ILE A 34 -5.71 -0.59 -1.96
C ILE A 34 -5.16 -0.71 -0.53
N LEU A 35 -5.96 -1.16 0.44
CA LEU A 35 -5.52 -1.31 1.83
C LEU A 35 -4.38 -2.31 1.97
N GLU A 36 -4.51 -3.49 1.34
CA GLU A 36 -3.44 -4.50 1.32
C GLU A 36 -2.15 -3.96 0.68
N LEU A 37 -2.26 -3.22 -0.42
CA LEU A 37 -1.09 -2.66 -1.08
C LEU A 37 -0.45 -1.53 -0.27
N LEU A 38 -1.25 -0.65 0.35
CA LEU A 38 -0.74 0.41 1.24
C LEU A 38 0.08 -0.17 2.39
N PHE A 39 -0.44 -1.18 3.07
CA PHE A 39 0.24 -1.81 4.19
C PHE A 39 1.45 -2.63 3.73
N SER A 40 1.30 -3.51 2.72
CA SER A 40 2.38 -4.42 2.33
C SER A 40 3.56 -3.75 1.64
N SER A 41 3.36 -2.58 1.04
CA SER A 41 4.38 -1.91 0.23
C SER A 41 4.94 -0.63 0.82
N GLY A 42 4.24 -0.04 1.77
CA GLY A 42 4.57 1.28 2.31
C GLY A 42 4.57 2.40 1.25
N MET A 43 3.86 2.24 0.14
CA MET A 43 3.75 3.27 -0.91
C MET A 43 3.07 4.55 -0.39
N ARG A 44 3.36 5.68 -1.04
CA ARG A 44 2.64 6.93 -0.80
C ARG A 44 1.27 6.89 -1.46
N VAL A 45 0.28 7.56 -0.87
CA VAL A 45 -1.08 7.63 -1.41
C VAL A 45 -1.12 8.13 -2.86
N SER A 46 -0.26 9.09 -3.21
CA SER A 46 -0.15 9.61 -4.58
C SER A 46 0.45 8.58 -5.56
N GLU A 47 1.37 7.75 -5.09
CA GLU A 47 1.94 6.66 -5.90
C GLU A 47 0.88 5.59 -6.18
N ILE A 48 0.05 5.24 -5.19
CA ILE A 48 -1.09 4.31 -5.34
C ILE A 48 -2.12 4.89 -6.34
N ALA A 49 -2.50 6.16 -6.17
CA ALA A 49 -3.51 6.80 -7.01
C ALA A 49 -3.11 6.88 -8.50
N ASN A 50 -1.81 7.04 -8.77
CA ASN A 50 -1.29 7.14 -10.14
C ASN A 50 -0.73 5.82 -10.70
N LEU A 51 -0.90 4.71 -9.98
CA LEU A 51 -0.38 3.42 -10.39
C LEU A 51 -1.11 2.91 -11.63
N LYS A 52 -0.35 2.48 -12.64
CA LYS A 52 -0.89 1.89 -13.86
C LYS A 52 -0.75 0.36 -13.83
N ILE A 53 -1.66 -0.32 -14.51
CA ILE A 53 -1.67 -1.79 -14.62
C ILE A 53 -0.34 -2.28 -15.19
N ASP A 54 0.17 -1.65 -16.23
CA ASP A 54 1.43 -2.03 -16.89
C ASP A 54 2.68 -1.82 -16.02
N ASN A 55 2.58 -1.09 -14.91
CA ASN A 55 3.69 -0.90 -13.98
C ASN A 55 3.87 -2.08 -13.02
N ILE A 56 2.87 -2.97 -12.90
CA ILE A 56 2.91 -4.12 -12.01
C ILE A 56 2.90 -5.42 -12.81
N ASN A 57 3.89 -6.28 -12.54
CA ASN A 57 3.85 -7.66 -12.97
C ASN A 57 3.43 -8.56 -11.80
N LEU A 58 2.19 -9.03 -11.81
CA LEU A 58 1.63 -9.86 -10.75
C LEU A 58 2.25 -11.28 -10.67
N LYS A 59 3.15 -11.63 -11.59
CA LYS A 59 3.96 -12.87 -11.50
C LYS A 59 5.23 -12.66 -10.64
N ARG A 60 5.59 -11.41 -10.35
CA ARG A 60 6.72 -11.05 -9.49
C ARG A 60 6.22 -10.57 -8.13
N ASP A 61 7.11 -10.49 -7.15
CA ASP A 61 6.82 -9.97 -5.81
C ASP A 61 7.29 -8.52 -5.64
N GLU A 62 7.68 -7.89 -6.74
CA GLU A 62 8.26 -6.55 -6.77
C GLU A 62 7.92 -5.82 -8.08
N PHE A 63 7.89 -4.50 -8.00
CA PHE A 63 7.75 -3.61 -9.15
C PHE A 63 8.44 -2.26 -8.88
N THR A 64 8.59 -1.45 -9.90
CA THR A 64 9.26 -0.15 -9.78
C THR A 64 8.23 0.98 -9.78
N VAL A 65 8.35 1.89 -8.82
CA VAL A 65 7.61 3.15 -8.80
C VAL A 65 8.54 4.35 -8.89
N ARG A 66 8.03 5.48 -9.37
CA ARG A 66 8.75 6.74 -9.39
C ARG A 66 8.31 7.60 -8.21
N GLY A 67 9.25 7.83 -7.30
CA GLY A 67 9.03 8.61 -6.09
C GLY A 67 9.26 10.12 -6.28
N LYS A 68 9.47 10.83 -5.18
CA LYS A 68 9.79 12.27 -5.18
C LYS A 68 11.04 12.54 -6.05
N GLY A 69 10.95 13.52 -6.93
CA GLY A 69 12.04 13.85 -7.87
C GLY A 69 12.19 12.84 -9.01
N ASN A 70 11.13 12.09 -9.33
CA ASN A 70 11.10 11.12 -10.43
C ASN A 70 12.15 9.97 -10.30
N LYS A 71 12.72 9.78 -9.11
CA LYS A 71 13.71 8.71 -8.86
C LYS A 71 12.99 7.35 -8.76
N PRO A 72 13.43 6.34 -9.53
CA PRO A 72 12.86 5.00 -9.44
C PRO A 72 13.26 4.34 -8.12
N ARG A 73 12.33 3.60 -7.52
CA ARG A 73 12.61 2.68 -6.42
C ARG A 73 11.84 1.39 -6.59
N ILE A 74 12.39 0.32 -6.07
CA ILE A 74 11.70 -0.98 -6.02
C ILE A 74 10.75 -0.98 -4.85
N VAL A 75 9.59 -1.56 -5.08
CA VAL A 75 8.52 -1.79 -4.12
C VAL A 75 8.23 -3.28 -4.08
N PHE A 76 8.19 -3.83 -2.87
CA PHE A 76 7.77 -5.20 -2.62
C PHE A 76 6.31 -5.21 -2.18
N PHE A 77 5.60 -6.31 -2.39
CA PHE A 77 4.24 -6.50 -1.93
C PHE A 77 3.96 -7.97 -1.60
N SER A 78 3.07 -8.18 -0.62
CA SER A 78 2.77 -9.50 -0.10
C SER A 78 1.95 -10.35 -1.08
N SER A 79 1.90 -11.67 -0.83
CA SER A 79 1.00 -12.59 -1.54
C SER A 79 -0.47 -12.16 -1.39
N THR A 80 -0.87 -11.73 -0.20
CA THR A 80 -2.23 -11.25 0.09
C THR A 80 -2.59 -10.02 -0.76
N ALA A 81 -1.68 -9.04 -0.85
CA ALA A 81 -1.88 -7.87 -1.71
C ALA A 81 -1.95 -8.26 -3.19
N LYS A 82 -1.12 -9.21 -3.63
CA LYS A 82 -1.13 -9.73 -5.00
C LYS A 82 -2.45 -10.40 -5.34
N ASP A 83 -2.97 -11.23 -4.46
CA ASP A 83 -4.24 -11.93 -4.68
C ASP A 83 -5.44 -10.97 -4.65
N ALA A 84 -5.44 -9.98 -3.78
CA ALA A 84 -6.44 -8.92 -3.78
C ALA A 84 -6.43 -8.12 -5.09
N LEU A 85 -5.24 -7.78 -5.61
CA LEU A 85 -5.09 -7.11 -6.91
C LEU A 85 -5.60 -7.97 -8.06
N LYS A 86 -5.23 -9.25 -8.11
CA LYS A 86 -5.72 -10.20 -9.14
C LYS A 86 -7.24 -10.33 -9.11
N THR A 87 -7.82 -10.47 -7.92
CA THR A 87 -9.27 -10.60 -7.75
C THR A 87 -9.98 -9.35 -8.23
N TYR A 88 -9.51 -8.16 -7.85
CA TYR A 88 -10.07 -6.91 -8.32
C TYR A 88 -9.99 -6.78 -9.85
N LEU A 89 -8.81 -6.98 -10.44
CA LEU A 89 -8.61 -6.85 -11.88
C LEU A 89 -9.45 -7.85 -12.68
N SER A 90 -9.62 -9.09 -12.20
CA SER A 90 -10.41 -10.12 -12.87
C SER A 90 -11.90 -9.76 -13.00
N LYS A 91 -12.40 -8.87 -12.17
CA LYS A 91 -13.80 -8.42 -12.16
C LYS A 91 -14.02 -7.10 -12.89
N ARG A 92 -12.95 -6.39 -13.25
CA ARG A 92 -13.03 -5.15 -14.06
C ARG A 92 -13.40 -5.47 -15.51
N LYS A 93 -14.20 -4.58 -16.10
CA LYS A 93 -14.64 -4.67 -17.52
C LYS A 93 -14.29 -3.42 -18.33
N ASP A 94 -13.64 -2.44 -17.69
CA ASP A 94 -13.21 -1.19 -18.32
C ASP A 94 -11.83 -1.35 -18.99
N THR A 95 -11.44 -0.35 -19.76
CA THR A 95 -10.16 -0.28 -20.49
C THR A 95 -9.20 0.75 -19.91
N SER A 96 -9.48 1.27 -18.72
CA SER A 96 -8.63 2.28 -18.09
C SER A 96 -7.22 1.72 -17.79
N PRO A 97 -6.15 2.47 -18.09
CA PRO A 97 -4.79 2.03 -17.82
C PRO A 97 -4.42 2.10 -16.32
N PHE A 98 -5.25 2.79 -15.51
CA PHE A 98 -4.98 2.94 -14.07
C PHE A 98 -5.31 1.67 -13.30
N MET A 99 -4.46 1.32 -12.32
CA MET A 99 -4.69 0.18 -11.44
C MET A 99 -5.99 0.35 -10.65
N PHE A 100 -6.24 1.54 -10.11
CA PHE A 100 -7.42 1.84 -9.31
C PHE A 100 -8.22 2.98 -9.91
N ILE A 101 -9.49 2.72 -10.17
CA ILE A 101 -10.42 3.69 -10.75
C ILE A 101 -11.55 4.05 -9.78
N SER A 102 -12.22 5.16 -10.09
CA SER A 102 -13.23 5.75 -9.18
C SER A 102 -14.44 4.84 -8.96
N HIS A 103 -14.94 4.13 -9.99
CA HIS A 103 -16.22 3.40 -10.00
C HIS A 103 -17.44 4.26 -9.60
N ASP A 104 -17.31 5.59 -9.65
CA ASP A 104 -18.40 6.50 -9.29
C ASP A 104 -19.42 6.62 -10.42
N ARG A 105 -20.56 5.94 -10.26
CA ARG A 105 -21.67 5.95 -11.22
C ARG A 105 -22.37 7.31 -11.33
N ALA A 106 -22.28 8.16 -10.32
CA ALA A 106 -22.95 9.47 -10.30
C ALA A 106 -22.30 10.47 -11.26
N LYS A 107 -21.06 10.21 -11.68
CA LYS A 107 -20.31 11.07 -12.62
C LYS A 107 -20.23 10.39 -13.97
N LYS A 108 -21.32 10.48 -14.78
CA LYS A 108 -21.31 10.05 -16.20
C LYS A 108 -20.04 10.55 -16.90
N GLY A 109 -19.26 9.63 -17.48
CA GLY A 109 -18.01 9.92 -18.19
C GLY A 109 -16.74 10.00 -17.33
N ARG A 110 -16.80 9.74 -16.01
CA ARG A 110 -15.63 9.74 -15.11
C ARG A 110 -15.43 8.44 -14.32
N SER A 111 -16.22 7.42 -14.56
CA SER A 111 -16.12 6.14 -13.87
C SER A 111 -14.76 5.46 -14.05
N ASP A 112 -14.12 5.67 -15.20
CA ASP A 112 -12.86 5.02 -15.59
C ASP A 112 -11.62 5.88 -15.30
N MET A 113 -11.79 7.00 -14.60
CA MET A 113 -10.67 7.84 -14.17
C MET A 113 -9.98 7.26 -12.93
N ALA A 114 -8.68 7.51 -12.82
CA ALA A 114 -7.92 7.16 -11.65
C ALA A 114 -8.59 7.66 -10.37
N ILE A 115 -8.54 6.84 -9.33
CA ILE A 115 -8.95 7.26 -7.98
C ILE A 115 -8.03 8.39 -7.50
N THR A 116 -8.59 9.38 -6.81
CA THR A 116 -7.77 10.49 -6.31
C THR A 116 -7.15 10.16 -4.94
N PRO A 117 -6.01 10.76 -4.58
CA PRO A 117 -5.44 10.64 -3.24
C PRO A 117 -6.44 10.98 -2.12
N ARG A 118 -7.27 12.00 -2.34
CA ARG A 118 -8.32 12.40 -1.38
C ARG A 118 -9.41 11.34 -1.22
N SER A 119 -9.76 10.65 -2.32
CA SER A 119 -10.73 9.55 -2.26
C SER A 119 -10.17 8.37 -1.48
N ILE A 120 -8.89 8.04 -1.66
CA ILE A 120 -8.20 6.99 -0.88
C ILE A 120 -8.14 7.39 0.61
N GLN A 121 -7.82 8.64 0.92
CA GLN A 121 -7.80 9.12 2.30
C GLN A 121 -9.17 8.97 2.97
N ARG A 122 -10.24 9.45 2.32
CA ARG A 122 -11.62 9.29 2.83
C ARG A 122 -12.04 7.83 2.98
N MET A 123 -11.58 6.98 2.07
CA MET A 123 -11.83 5.55 2.13
C MET A 123 -11.19 4.94 3.39
N VAL A 124 -9.92 5.24 3.67
CA VAL A 124 -9.21 4.77 4.87
C VAL A 124 -9.90 5.27 6.14
N GLU A 125 -10.28 6.55 6.21
CA GLU A 125 -11.02 7.13 7.34
C GLU A 125 -12.37 6.43 7.56
N LYS A 126 -13.14 6.19 6.48
CA LYS A 126 -14.42 5.48 6.54
C LYS A 126 -14.24 4.07 7.11
N TYR A 127 -13.28 3.32 6.60
CA TYR A 127 -13.07 1.93 7.03
C TYR A 127 -12.48 1.82 8.42
N SER A 128 -11.59 2.73 8.83
CA SER A 128 -11.07 2.75 10.20
C SER A 128 -12.18 3.02 11.23
N SER A 129 -13.07 3.94 10.93
CA SER A 129 -14.24 4.21 11.76
C SER A 129 -15.16 3.01 11.83
N ALA A 130 -15.47 2.37 10.70
CA ALA A 130 -16.33 1.17 10.64
C ALA A 130 -15.69 -0.04 11.35
N ALA A 131 -14.38 -0.15 11.36
CA ALA A 131 -13.63 -1.18 12.09
C ALA A 131 -13.53 -0.92 13.61
N GLY A 132 -14.14 0.18 14.10
CA GLY A 132 -14.12 0.54 15.52
C GLY A 132 -12.75 1.05 16.00
N ILE A 133 -11.90 1.56 15.10
CA ILE A 133 -10.61 2.11 15.44
C ILE A 133 -10.79 3.57 15.85
N THR A 134 -10.44 3.90 17.10
CA THR A 134 -10.62 5.25 17.66
C THR A 134 -9.52 6.23 17.26
N LYS A 135 -8.37 5.72 16.80
CA LYS A 135 -7.24 6.51 16.32
C LYS A 135 -7.57 7.14 14.97
N HIS A 136 -6.99 8.30 14.67
CA HIS A 136 -7.10 8.93 13.35
C HIS A 136 -6.19 8.23 12.34
N ILE A 137 -6.77 7.35 11.53
CA ILE A 137 -6.03 6.54 10.55
C ILE A 137 -6.06 7.17 9.16
N THR A 138 -4.90 7.30 8.58
CA THR A 138 -4.68 7.83 7.23
C THR A 138 -3.80 6.87 6.41
N PRO A 139 -3.68 7.04 5.08
CA PRO A 139 -2.69 6.28 4.30
C PRO A 139 -1.26 6.45 4.81
N HIS A 140 -0.94 7.59 5.42
CA HIS A 140 0.36 7.81 6.05
C HIS A 140 0.55 6.94 7.30
N THR A 141 -0.51 6.75 8.09
CA THR A 141 -0.51 5.84 9.23
C THR A 141 -0.22 4.39 8.80
N LEU A 142 -0.85 3.92 7.71
CA LEU A 142 -0.58 2.58 7.17
C LEU A 142 0.88 2.42 6.72
N ARG A 143 1.45 3.44 6.08
CA ARG A 143 2.86 3.46 5.71
C ARG A 143 3.78 3.48 6.94
N HIS A 144 3.38 4.17 8.01
CA HIS A 144 4.11 4.13 9.28
C HIS A 144 4.00 2.76 9.96
N THR A 145 2.81 2.15 9.94
CA THR A 145 2.59 0.78 10.43
C THR A 145 3.47 -0.23 9.68
N PHE A 146 3.59 -0.13 8.35
CA PHE A 146 4.54 -0.93 7.56
C PHE A 146 5.98 -0.79 8.05
N ALA A 147 6.44 0.45 8.26
CA ALA A 147 7.80 0.69 8.75
C ALA A 147 8.01 0.11 10.16
N THR A 148 7.03 0.29 11.04
CA THR A 148 7.06 -0.19 12.43
C THR A 148 7.04 -1.72 12.47
N ASP A 149 6.21 -2.37 11.65
CA ASP A 149 6.16 -3.84 11.54
C ASP A 149 7.53 -4.41 11.16
N LEU A 150 8.19 -3.84 10.16
CA LEU A 150 9.54 -4.24 9.77
C LEU A 150 10.58 -4.06 10.89
N LEU A 151 10.56 -2.89 11.56
CA LEU A 151 11.52 -2.59 12.63
C LEU A 151 11.30 -3.48 13.85
N LEU A 152 10.06 -3.70 14.28
CA LEU A 152 9.72 -4.58 15.40
C LEU A 152 10.06 -6.05 15.09
N SER A 153 10.00 -6.45 13.83
CA SER A 153 10.42 -7.77 13.37
C SER A 153 11.94 -7.92 13.27
N GLY A 154 12.71 -6.84 13.48
CA GLY A 154 14.17 -6.87 13.53
C GLY A 154 14.88 -6.41 12.26
N ALA A 155 14.15 -5.81 11.31
CA ALA A 155 14.79 -5.19 10.15
C ALA A 155 15.62 -3.97 10.56
N ASP A 156 16.77 -3.76 9.93
CA ASP A 156 17.57 -2.58 10.20
C ASP A 156 16.91 -1.31 9.63
N ILE A 157 17.08 -0.20 10.33
CA ILE A 157 16.44 1.07 9.99
C ILE A 157 16.82 1.61 8.60
N ARG A 158 18.02 1.29 8.12
CA ARG A 158 18.51 1.75 6.82
C ARG A 158 17.79 1.02 5.69
N SER A 159 17.61 -0.30 5.81
CA SER A 159 16.81 -1.08 4.86
C SER A 159 15.37 -0.57 4.79
N VAL A 160 14.75 -0.28 5.94
CA VAL A 160 13.39 0.27 6.00
C VAL A 160 13.31 1.65 5.34
N GLN A 161 14.25 2.55 5.63
CA GLN A 161 14.32 3.87 4.99
C GLN A 161 14.50 3.77 3.48
N SER A 162 15.31 2.82 3.00
CA SER A 162 15.52 2.57 1.57
C SER A 162 14.24 2.10 0.88
N MET A 163 13.52 1.14 1.49
CA MET A 163 12.23 0.66 0.97
C MET A 163 11.19 1.78 0.90
N LEU A 164 11.18 2.67 1.88
CA LEU A 164 10.29 3.82 1.90
C LEU A 164 10.71 4.93 0.90
N GLY A 165 11.92 4.91 0.37
CA GLY A 165 12.42 5.96 -0.51
C GLY A 165 12.54 7.31 0.21
N HIS A 166 12.99 7.32 1.45
CA HIS A 166 13.37 8.53 2.18
C HIS A 166 14.77 8.95 1.71
N ALA A 167 14.83 9.83 0.74
CA ALA A 167 16.07 10.47 0.33
C ALA A 167 16.42 11.61 1.30
N SER A 168 17.05 11.31 2.41
CA SER A 168 17.91 12.27 3.08
C SER A 168 19.21 12.37 2.27
N ILE A 169 19.63 13.58 1.94
CA ILE A 169 20.80 13.88 1.09
C ILE A 169 22.11 13.28 1.66
N THR A 170 22.18 13.11 2.97
CA THR A 170 23.33 12.50 3.67
C THR A 170 23.38 10.97 3.54
N THR A 171 22.31 10.33 3.14
CA THR A 171 22.17 8.87 3.14
C THR A 171 22.47 8.22 1.78
N THR A 172 22.51 9.00 0.69
CA THR A 172 22.67 8.46 -0.68
C THR A 172 24.06 7.84 -0.90
N GLN A 173 25.07 8.27 -0.17
CA GLN A 173 26.44 7.73 -0.31
C GLN A 173 26.64 6.39 0.42
N ILE A 174 25.79 6.05 1.38
CA ILE A 174 25.92 4.83 2.20
C ILE A 174 25.11 3.66 1.61
N TYR A 175 24.08 3.93 0.80
CA TYR A 175 23.11 2.93 0.30
C TYR A 175 23.47 2.29 -1.05
N THR A 176 24.53 2.69 -1.70
CA THR A 176 24.99 2.08 -2.96
C THR A 176 25.40 0.61 -2.82
N HIS A 177 25.47 0.09 -1.59
CA HIS A 177 25.92 -1.28 -1.33
C HIS A 177 24.78 -2.26 -0.91
N ILE A 178 23.56 -1.78 -0.66
CA ILE A 178 22.44 -2.69 -0.40
C ILE A 178 21.82 -3.04 -1.76
N THR A 179 22.06 -4.25 -2.24
CA THR A 179 21.48 -4.75 -3.48
C THR A 179 19.97 -4.95 -3.34
N ASN A 180 19.23 -4.86 -4.46
CA ASN A 180 17.79 -5.14 -4.49
C ASN A 180 17.45 -6.53 -3.91
N ASN A 181 18.33 -7.51 -4.08
CA ASN A 181 18.15 -8.85 -3.51
C ASN A 181 18.21 -8.83 -1.98
N GLN A 182 19.14 -8.06 -1.39
CA GLN A 182 19.22 -7.93 0.07
C GLN A 182 17.97 -7.25 0.64
N MET A 183 17.43 -6.22 -0.02
CA MET A 183 16.18 -5.58 0.39
C MET A 183 14.98 -6.54 0.29
N LYS A 184 14.94 -7.36 -0.75
CA LYS A 184 13.92 -8.39 -0.94
C LYS A 184 13.96 -9.45 0.17
N ASP A 185 15.16 -9.88 0.56
CA ASP A 185 15.36 -10.85 1.64
C ASP A 185 14.94 -10.26 3.00
N VAL A 186 15.27 -8.99 3.27
CA VAL A 186 14.83 -8.28 4.48
C VAL A 186 13.30 -8.19 4.49
N TYR A 187 12.67 -7.78 3.37
CA TYR A 187 11.23 -7.71 3.29
C TYR A 187 10.57 -9.07 3.56
N LYS A 188 10.98 -10.14 2.87
CA LYS A 188 10.45 -11.50 3.06
C LYS A 188 10.70 -12.04 4.47
N LYS A 189 11.83 -11.67 5.06
CA LYS A 189 12.21 -12.17 6.40
C LYS A 189 11.42 -11.48 7.51
N PHE A 190 11.05 -10.22 7.35
CA PHE A 190 10.56 -9.39 8.45
C PHE A 190 9.12 -8.88 8.28
N HIS A 191 8.61 -8.72 7.04
CA HIS A 191 7.26 -8.19 6.84
C HIS A 191 6.18 -9.26 6.92
N GLY A 192 5.10 -8.96 7.67
CA GLY A 192 3.88 -9.77 7.70
C GLY A 192 4.00 -11.18 8.30
N LYS A 193 5.11 -11.49 8.98
CA LYS A 193 5.36 -12.84 9.53
C LYS A 193 4.24 -13.37 10.42
N LYS A 194 3.53 -12.49 11.09
CA LYS A 194 2.44 -12.87 12.00
C LYS A 194 1.12 -13.16 11.29
N ARG A 195 0.99 -12.77 10.01
CA ARG A 195 -0.23 -12.97 9.20
C ARG A 195 -0.20 -14.22 8.31
N GLU A 196 0.95 -14.89 8.20
CA GLU A 196 1.13 -16.07 7.35
C GLU A 196 1.09 -17.41 8.13
N VAL A 197 0.69 -17.36 9.44
CA VAL A 197 0.56 -18.54 10.30
C VAL A 197 -0.90 -18.98 10.40
#